data_702dc9ad7313cf721103c57f34caf909
#
_entry.id   702dc9ad7313cf721103c57f34caf909
#
_cell.length_a   1.000
_cell.length_b   1.000
_cell.length_c   1.000
_cell.angle_alpha   90.00
_cell.angle_beta   90.00
_cell.angle_gamma   90.00
#
_symmetry.space_group_name_H-M   'P 1'
#
loop_
_entity.id
_entity.type
_entity.pdbx_description
1 polymer ?
#
loop_
_entity_poly.entity_id
_entity_poly.type
_entity_poly.pdbx_seq_one_letter_code
_entity_poly.pdbx_strand_id
1 'polypeptide(L)'
;MNKYRSHNCNELRKKNVGSNILLSGWINKKRDHGNLLFLDLRDNYGITQCIVDKENKNFKDLEKLQLETVINVEGKVVDRSTDTINKEIETGEIEVTIENFVVLGKCKELPMPVFSDQEYSEEIRLKYRYLDLRRKKIHENIILRSKVISFIRNEMNKFGFLEFQTPILTSSSPEGARDFLVPSRLNPGKFYALPQAPQQFKQLIMVSGFDKYFQIAPCFRDEDARADRSPGEFYQLDLEMSFVEQEDVFKVVEQLLVNTFKRFSKKKIITEKFPRITYRDALLKYGSDKPDLRNPLIIEDITETFTREDVSFDIFKKLVKSGSNVRCIAVSYTHLTLPTSPHV
;
A
#
# COMPACT_ATOMS: atom_id res chain seq x y z
N MET A 1 32.00 -4.11 9.09
CA MET A 1 31.07 -4.36 10.20
C MET A 1 30.70 -3.04 10.85
N ASN A 2 29.44 -2.87 11.21
CA ASN A 2 28.98 -1.69 11.94
C ASN A 2 29.29 -1.88 13.43
N LYS A 3 29.79 -0.83 14.13
CA LYS A 3 30.12 -0.91 15.58
C LYS A 3 28.92 -1.24 16.48
N TYR A 4 27.69 -1.11 15.98
CA TYR A 4 26.46 -1.34 16.74
C TYR A 4 25.82 -2.70 16.46
N ARG A 5 26.17 -3.39 15.38
CA ARG A 5 25.62 -4.71 15.07
C ARG A 5 26.49 -5.51 14.10
N SER A 6 26.61 -6.79 14.37
CA SER A 6 27.20 -7.76 13.47
C SER A 6 26.17 -8.39 12.53
N HIS A 7 24.90 -8.50 13.01
CA HIS A 7 23.77 -9.09 12.30
C HIS A 7 22.51 -8.21 12.50
N ASN A 8 21.54 -8.32 11.63
CA ASN A 8 20.21 -7.78 11.86
C ASN A 8 19.30 -8.78 12.62
N CYS A 9 18.17 -8.30 13.13
CA CYS A 9 17.26 -9.12 13.95
C CYS A 9 16.46 -10.19 13.15
N ASN A 10 16.74 -10.39 11.88
CA ASN A 10 16.15 -11.47 11.08
C ASN A 10 17.20 -12.36 10.39
N GLU A 11 18.46 -12.22 10.72
CA GLU A 11 19.55 -12.85 9.96
C GLU A 11 20.07 -14.14 10.61
N LEU A 12 19.90 -14.25 11.92
CA LEU A 12 20.42 -15.40 12.68
C LEU A 12 19.62 -16.69 12.41
N ARG A 13 20.35 -17.78 12.27
CA ARG A 13 19.82 -19.13 12.03
C ARG A 13 20.65 -20.17 12.82
N LYS A 14 20.25 -21.43 12.81
CA LYS A 14 20.98 -22.54 13.47
C LYS A 14 22.48 -22.60 13.15
N LYS A 15 22.88 -22.21 11.95
CA LYS A 15 24.30 -22.12 11.55
C LYS A 15 25.12 -21.13 12.38
N ASN A 16 24.46 -20.19 13.06
CA ASN A 16 25.11 -19.18 13.90
C ASN A 16 25.21 -19.60 15.36
N VAL A 17 24.70 -20.78 15.75
CA VAL A 17 24.78 -21.26 17.14
C VAL A 17 26.24 -21.36 17.59
N GLY A 18 26.49 -20.87 18.80
CA GLY A 18 27.82 -20.77 19.38
C GLY A 18 28.58 -19.46 19.07
N SER A 19 28.10 -18.65 18.10
CA SER A 19 28.74 -17.39 17.74
C SER A 19 28.37 -16.26 18.72
N ASN A 20 29.36 -15.41 19.01
CA ASN A 20 29.14 -14.15 19.71
C ASN A 20 28.71 -13.10 18.71
N ILE A 21 27.65 -12.35 19.01
CA ILE A 21 27.03 -11.40 18.11
C ILE A 21 26.68 -10.10 18.80
N LEU A 22 26.49 -9.06 17.97
CA LEU A 22 25.96 -7.76 18.36
C LEU A 22 24.65 -7.52 17.62
N LEU A 23 23.57 -7.26 18.35
CA LEU A 23 22.29 -6.83 17.81
C LEU A 23 21.93 -5.45 18.35
N SER A 24 21.31 -4.61 17.52
CA SER A 24 20.70 -3.35 17.95
C SER A 24 19.28 -3.26 17.47
N GLY A 25 18.39 -2.84 18.37
CA GLY A 25 16.97 -2.74 18.04
C GLY A 25 16.14 -2.16 19.17
N TRP A 26 14.84 -2.18 18.97
CA TRP A 26 13.83 -1.78 19.94
C TRP A 26 13.34 -2.99 20.72
N ILE A 27 13.15 -2.84 22.04
CA ILE A 27 12.50 -3.86 22.89
C ILE A 27 11.02 -3.92 22.47
N ASN A 28 10.66 -4.93 21.68
CA ASN A 28 9.30 -5.08 21.14
C ASN A 28 8.34 -5.74 22.14
N LYS A 29 8.82 -6.75 22.85
CA LYS A 29 8.05 -7.50 23.85
C LYS A 29 8.98 -7.93 24.97
N LYS A 30 8.43 -8.03 26.17
CA LYS A 30 9.17 -8.43 27.37
C LYS A 30 8.30 -9.42 28.17
N ARG A 31 8.86 -10.53 28.62
CA ARG A 31 8.19 -11.56 29.41
C ARG A 31 9.13 -12.00 30.53
N ASP A 32 8.67 -11.88 31.77
CA ASP A 32 9.38 -12.34 32.94
C ASP A 32 8.80 -13.70 33.37
N HIS A 33 9.64 -14.71 33.48
CA HIS A 33 9.33 -16.03 33.97
C HIS A 33 10.07 -16.35 35.28
N GLY A 34 10.33 -15.32 36.08
CA GLY A 34 10.93 -15.42 37.39
C GLY A 34 12.45 -15.59 37.38
N ASN A 35 12.99 -16.62 36.77
CA ASN A 35 14.43 -16.85 36.65
C ASN A 35 15.00 -16.43 35.27
N LEU A 36 14.13 -16.24 34.28
CA LEU A 36 14.51 -15.87 32.92
C LEU A 36 13.67 -14.70 32.45
N LEU A 37 14.33 -13.67 31.92
CA LEU A 37 13.69 -12.57 31.24
C LEU A 37 13.88 -12.74 29.74
N PHE A 38 12.76 -12.80 29.01
CA PHE A 38 12.72 -12.88 27.57
C PHE A 38 12.46 -11.48 26.96
N LEU A 39 13.27 -11.12 26.02
CA LEU A 39 13.20 -9.85 25.30
C LEU A 39 13.13 -10.12 23.79
N ASP A 40 12.04 -9.73 23.16
CA ASP A 40 11.96 -9.75 21.69
C ASP A 40 12.56 -8.43 21.18
N LEU A 41 13.74 -8.50 20.59
CA LEU A 41 14.43 -7.35 20.01
C LEU A 41 14.05 -7.22 18.54
N ARG A 42 13.55 -6.07 18.13
CA ARG A 42 13.08 -5.78 16.78
C ARG A 42 13.94 -4.73 16.09
N ASP A 43 14.23 -4.93 14.82
CA ASP A 43 14.76 -3.90 13.92
C ASP A 43 13.89 -3.79 12.64
N ASN A 44 14.41 -3.14 11.60
CA ASN A 44 13.72 -3.02 10.30
C ASN A 44 13.51 -4.37 9.60
N TYR A 45 14.33 -5.37 9.90
CA TYR A 45 14.35 -6.64 9.18
C TYR A 45 13.51 -7.72 9.84
N GLY A 46 13.34 -7.67 11.16
CA GLY A 46 12.56 -8.65 11.89
C GLY A 46 12.77 -8.62 13.39
N ILE A 47 12.60 -9.80 14.00
CA ILE A 47 12.64 -9.98 15.46
C ILE A 47 13.58 -11.13 15.80
N THR A 48 14.40 -10.93 16.82
CA THR A 48 15.18 -12.00 17.47
C THR A 48 14.85 -12.03 18.96
N GLN A 49 14.54 -13.21 19.51
CA GLN A 49 14.37 -13.39 20.94
C GLN A 49 15.74 -13.40 21.61
N CYS A 50 15.88 -12.57 22.65
CA CYS A 50 17.03 -12.57 23.55
C CYS A 50 16.59 -13.04 24.93
N ILE A 51 17.48 -13.69 25.66
CA ILE A 51 17.22 -14.18 27.02
C ILE A 51 18.31 -13.69 27.98
N VAL A 52 17.93 -13.46 29.19
CA VAL A 52 18.86 -13.18 30.27
C VAL A 52 18.44 -13.91 31.54
N ASP A 53 19.39 -14.57 32.17
CA ASP A 53 19.20 -15.28 33.44
C ASP A 53 19.23 -14.30 34.60
N LYS A 54 18.50 -14.63 35.70
CA LYS A 54 18.41 -13.82 36.92
C LYS A 54 19.77 -13.62 37.61
N GLU A 55 20.71 -14.58 37.44
CA GLU A 55 22.05 -14.49 37.97
C GLU A 55 22.94 -13.49 37.21
N ASN A 56 22.52 -13.11 36.00
CA ASN A 56 23.25 -12.11 35.23
C ASN A 56 23.11 -10.73 35.87
N LYS A 57 24.22 -10.05 36.06
CA LYS A 57 24.29 -8.69 36.62
C LYS A 57 23.36 -7.66 35.95
N ASN A 58 23.04 -7.90 34.66
CA ASN A 58 22.24 -7.00 33.81
C ASN A 58 20.74 -7.23 33.95
N PHE A 59 20.27 -8.32 34.59
CA PHE A 59 18.89 -8.72 34.68
C PHE A 59 17.97 -7.60 35.19
N LYS A 60 18.30 -7.05 36.39
CA LYS A 60 17.51 -6.00 37.05
C LYS A 60 17.40 -4.72 36.23
N ASP A 61 18.43 -4.38 35.50
CA ASP A 61 18.45 -3.17 34.68
C ASP A 61 17.61 -3.39 33.39
N LEU A 62 17.69 -4.56 32.73
CA LEU A 62 16.89 -4.93 31.60
C LEU A 62 15.40 -5.04 31.97
N GLU A 63 15.09 -5.58 33.16
CA GLU A 63 13.73 -5.70 33.69
C GLU A 63 13.02 -4.34 33.81
N LYS A 64 13.74 -3.28 34.20
CA LYS A 64 13.21 -1.92 34.38
C LYS A 64 13.01 -1.15 33.07
N LEU A 65 13.61 -1.59 31.97
CA LEU A 65 13.49 -0.88 30.69
C LEU A 65 12.07 -0.90 30.16
N GLN A 66 11.62 0.21 29.65
CA GLN A 66 10.34 0.33 28.94
C GLN A 66 10.40 -0.31 27.55
N LEU A 67 9.25 -0.80 27.08
CA LEU A 67 9.11 -1.22 25.69
C LEU A 67 9.49 -0.06 24.75
N GLU A 68 9.95 -0.38 23.57
CA GLU A 68 10.48 0.56 22.57
C GLU A 68 11.75 1.33 23.02
N THR A 69 12.36 0.98 24.15
CA THR A 69 13.74 1.40 24.44
C THR A 69 14.68 0.79 23.42
N VAL A 70 15.60 1.58 22.89
CA VAL A 70 16.61 1.11 21.93
C VAL A 70 17.82 0.61 22.71
N ILE A 71 18.18 -0.64 22.48
CA ILE A 71 19.36 -1.25 23.11
C ILE A 71 20.30 -1.86 22.08
N ASN A 72 21.56 -1.93 22.43
CA ASN A 72 22.54 -2.80 21.82
C ASN A 72 22.76 -3.98 22.76
N VAL A 73 22.71 -5.17 22.22
CA VAL A 73 22.91 -6.43 22.95
C VAL A 73 24.14 -7.13 22.41
N GLU A 74 25.04 -7.49 23.27
CA GLU A 74 26.13 -8.45 23.03
C GLU A 74 25.78 -9.76 23.69
N GLY A 75 25.88 -10.87 22.95
CA GLY A 75 25.49 -12.17 23.45
C GLY A 75 25.83 -13.32 22.53
N LYS A 76 25.57 -14.53 23.02
CA LYS A 76 25.83 -15.79 22.32
C LYS A 76 24.56 -16.38 21.74
N VAL A 77 24.63 -16.80 20.50
CA VAL A 77 23.51 -17.52 19.84
C VAL A 77 23.42 -18.94 20.38
N VAL A 78 22.23 -19.33 20.84
CA VAL A 78 21.95 -20.69 21.34
C VAL A 78 20.79 -21.31 20.57
N ASP A 79 20.77 -22.64 20.48
CA ASP A 79 19.68 -23.38 19.87
C ASP A 79 18.50 -23.46 20.86
N ARG A 80 17.28 -23.40 20.34
CA ARG A 80 16.06 -23.62 21.14
C ARG A 80 15.68 -25.08 21.12
N SER A 81 15.20 -25.58 22.25
CA SER A 81 14.62 -26.92 22.29
C SER A 81 13.44 -27.04 21.33
N THR A 82 13.20 -28.22 20.82
CA THR A 82 12.10 -28.50 19.87
C THR A 82 10.75 -28.00 20.34
N ASP A 83 10.51 -28.05 21.65
CA ASP A 83 9.24 -27.65 22.29
C ASP A 83 9.09 -26.13 22.43
N THR A 84 10.20 -25.38 22.32
CA THR A 84 10.23 -23.92 22.49
C THR A 84 10.41 -23.16 21.16
N ILE A 85 10.49 -23.87 20.03
CA ILE A 85 10.60 -23.24 18.70
C ILE A 85 9.37 -22.35 18.44
N ASN A 86 9.65 -21.10 18.10
CA ASN A 86 8.61 -20.14 17.72
C ASN A 86 8.47 -20.02 16.20
N LYS A 87 7.42 -20.60 15.64
CA LYS A 87 7.15 -20.63 14.19
C LYS A 87 6.65 -19.28 13.64
N GLU A 88 6.35 -18.31 14.50
CA GLU A 88 5.83 -16.99 14.10
C GLU A 88 6.93 -16.01 13.69
N ILE A 89 8.17 -16.30 14.05
CA ILE A 89 9.34 -15.48 13.69
C ILE A 89 10.38 -16.33 12.94
N GLU A 90 11.03 -15.72 11.96
CA GLU A 90 12.01 -16.37 11.11
C GLU A 90 13.26 -16.89 11.87
N THR A 91 13.59 -16.25 12.99
CA THR A 91 14.70 -16.63 13.88
C THR A 91 14.27 -17.59 15.00
N GLY A 92 13.06 -18.13 14.93
CA GLY A 92 12.42 -18.85 16.04
C GLY A 92 13.05 -20.18 16.46
N GLU A 93 14.01 -20.68 15.72
CA GLU A 93 14.79 -21.89 16.07
C GLU A 93 15.97 -21.58 17.01
N ILE A 94 16.34 -20.29 17.13
CA ILE A 94 17.44 -19.83 17.97
C ILE A 94 17.00 -18.73 18.93
N GLU A 95 17.83 -18.45 19.90
CA GLU A 95 17.74 -17.28 20.77
C GLU A 95 19.13 -16.78 21.11
N VAL A 96 19.22 -15.59 21.67
CA VAL A 96 20.49 -14.95 22.06
C VAL A 96 20.56 -14.82 23.57
N THR A 97 21.49 -15.51 24.19
CA THR A 97 21.80 -15.30 25.61
C THR A 97 22.57 -14.00 25.76
N ILE A 98 21.98 -13.03 26.48
CA ILE A 98 22.59 -11.70 26.70
C ILE A 98 23.74 -11.81 27.68
N GLU A 99 24.91 -11.37 27.25
CA GLU A 99 26.10 -11.21 28.11
C GLU A 99 26.23 -9.78 28.59
N ASN A 100 26.13 -8.81 27.70
CA ASN A 100 26.16 -7.39 27.97
C ASN A 100 25.08 -6.62 27.15
N PHE A 101 24.75 -5.42 27.61
CA PHE A 101 23.92 -4.50 26.85
C PHE A 101 24.27 -3.04 27.11
N VAL A 102 23.87 -2.20 26.16
CA VAL A 102 23.99 -0.73 26.28
C VAL A 102 22.67 -0.11 25.87
N VAL A 103 22.15 0.81 26.65
CA VAL A 103 20.97 1.61 26.28
C VAL A 103 21.41 2.71 25.31
N LEU A 104 20.93 2.64 24.08
CA LEU A 104 21.21 3.65 23.05
C LEU A 104 20.18 4.79 23.06
N GLY A 105 18.94 4.51 23.46
CA GLY A 105 17.88 5.51 23.56
C GLY A 105 16.76 5.04 24.47
N LYS A 106 16.53 5.75 25.58
CA LYS A 106 15.43 5.46 26.51
C LYS A 106 14.09 5.83 25.90
N CYS A 107 13.09 4.99 26.12
CA CYS A 107 11.70 5.29 25.79
C CYS A 107 10.96 5.75 27.07
N LYS A 108 10.04 6.69 26.89
CA LYS A 108 9.01 7.04 27.87
C LYS A 108 7.76 6.20 27.61
N GLU A 109 6.72 6.39 28.42
CA GLU A 109 5.42 5.80 28.16
C GLU A 109 4.91 6.19 26.77
N LEU A 110 4.45 5.19 26.02
CA LEU A 110 4.00 5.37 24.64
C LEU A 110 2.56 5.85 24.61
N PRO A 111 2.25 6.93 23.89
CA PRO A 111 0.88 7.38 23.70
C PRO A 111 0.05 6.41 22.83
N MET A 112 0.71 5.54 22.10
CA MET A 112 0.09 4.51 21.25
C MET A 112 1.01 3.29 21.23
N PRO A 113 0.59 2.13 21.77
CA PRO A 113 1.31 0.86 21.64
C PRO A 113 1.52 0.46 20.18
N VAL A 114 2.72 -0.01 19.84
CA VAL A 114 3.09 -0.39 18.46
C VAL A 114 3.00 -1.90 18.20
N PHE A 115 2.92 -2.70 19.25
CA PHE A 115 2.98 -4.16 19.22
C PHE A 115 1.62 -4.86 19.37
N SER A 116 0.51 -4.09 19.50
CA SER A 116 -0.85 -4.64 19.60
C SER A 116 -1.59 -4.52 18.26
N ASP A 117 -2.55 -5.44 18.05
CA ASP A 117 -3.49 -5.36 16.92
C ASP A 117 -4.64 -4.38 17.17
N GLN A 118 -4.59 -3.64 18.29
CA GLN A 118 -5.59 -2.63 18.63
C GLN A 118 -5.69 -1.59 17.52
N GLU A 119 -6.90 -1.29 17.10
CA GLU A 119 -7.18 -0.21 16.18
C GLU A 119 -7.21 1.14 16.93
N TYR A 120 -6.64 2.14 16.30
CA TYR A 120 -6.61 3.52 16.79
C TYR A 120 -7.30 4.42 15.78
N SER A 121 -7.91 5.52 16.28
CA SER A 121 -8.48 6.53 15.40
C SER A 121 -7.43 7.10 14.46
N GLU A 122 -7.84 7.55 13.28
CA GLU A 122 -6.96 8.14 12.29
C GLU A 122 -6.20 9.36 12.86
N GLU A 123 -6.87 10.17 13.67
CA GLU A 123 -6.26 11.32 14.35
C GLU A 123 -5.04 10.94 15.19
N ILE A 124 -5.16 9.91 16.05
CA ILE A 124 -4.05 9.42 16.89
C ILE A 124 -2.93 8.86 16.01
N ARG A 125 -3.28 8.10 14.97
CA ARG A 125 -2.31 7.50 14.05
C ARG A 125 -1.56 8.56 13.25
N LEU A 126 -2.20 9.63 12.83
CA LEU A 126 -1.56 10.75 12.15
C LEU A 126 -0.71 11.59 13.11
N LYS A 127 -1.19 11.88 14.31
CA LYS A 127 -0.45 12.61 15.34
C LYS A 127 0.85 11.91 15.74
N TYR A 128 0.79 10.57 15.88
CA TYR A 128 1.95 9.75 16.24
C TYR A 128 2.39 8.85 15.08
N ARG A 129 2.43 9.41 13.88
CA ARG A 129 2.72 8.67 12.65
C ARG A 129 4.00 7.86 12.70
N TYR A 130 5.04 8.35 13.36
CA TYR A 130 6.31 7.65 13.56
C TYR A 130 6.16 6.36 14.40
N LEU A 131 5.17 6.26 15.30
CA LEU A 131 4.82 5.03 16.01
C LEU A 131 3.95 4.12 15.15
N ASP A 132 2.96 4.68 14.46
CA ASP A 132 2.10 3.92 13.55
C ASP A 132 2.92 3.20 12.45
N LEU A 133 3.98 3.85 11.94
CA LEU A 133 4.90 3.25 10.97
C LEU A 133 5.72 2.08 11.52
N ARG A 134 5.83 1.92 12.84
CA ARG A 134 6.47 0.74 13.46
C ARG A 134 5.54 -0.47 13.55
N ARG A 135 4.22 -0.27 13.46
CA ARG A 135 3.24 -1.36 13.49
C ARG A 135 3.43 -2.27 12.28
N LYS A 136 3.48 -3.58 12.52
CA LYS A 136 3.84 -4.60 11.54
C LYS A 136 3.16 -4.39 10.17
N LYS A 137 1.82 -4.32 10.15
CA LYS A 137 1.03 -4.14 8.91
C LYS A 137 1.39 -2.86 8.15
N ILE A 138 1.56 -1.75 8.86
CA ILE A 138 1.90 -0.46 8.24
C ILE A 138 3.34 -0.47 7.72
N HIS A 139 4.26 -0.99 8.52
CA HIS A 139 5.66 -1.16 8.14
C HIS A 139 5.81 -2.02 6.87
N GLU A 140 5.16 -3.17 6.83
CA GLU A 140 5.14 -4.07 5.66
C GLU A 140 4.57 -3.37 4.42
N ASN A 141 3.50 -2.56 4.57
CA ASN A 141 2.92 -1.80 3.46
C ASN A 141 3.91 -0.75 2.89
N ILE A 142 4.66 -0.06 3.75
CA ILE A 142 5.68 0.91 3.29
C ILE A 142 6.81 0.20 2.54
N ILE A 143 7.28 -0.94 3.06
CA ILE A 143 8.30 -1.76 2.39
C ILE A 143 7.76 -2.28 1.05
N LEU A 144 6.52 -2.77 1.02
CA LEU A 144 5.87 -3.24 -0.21
C LEU A 144 5.80 -2.11 -1.24
N ARG A 145 5.32 -0.93 -0.85
CA ARG A 145 5.26 0.24 -1.74
C ARG A 145 6.63 0.57 -2.33
N SER A 146 7.67 0.60 -1.51
CA SER A 146 9.05 0.86 -1.97
C SER A 146 9.51 -0.18 -3.00
N LYS A 147 9.26 -1.46 -2.73
CA LYS A 147 9.61 -2.56 -3.64
C LYS A 147 8.83 -2.49 -4.96
N VAL A 148 7.53 -2.16 -4.90
CA VAL A 148 6.68 -2.01 -6.10
C VAL A 148 7.19 -0.86 -6.97
N ILE A 149 7.47 0.30 -6.39
CA ILE A 149 7.99 1.45 -7.13
C ILE A 149 9.34 1.13 -7.78
N SER A 150 10.26 0.50 -7.05
CA SER A 150 11.55 0.08 -7.59
C SER A 150 11.40 -0.93 -8.73
N PHE A 151 10.48 -1.87 -8.61
CA PHE A 151 10.19 -2.85 -9.64
C PHE A 151 9.61 -2.18 -10.90
N ILE A 152 8.64 -1.26 -10.76
CA ILE A 152 8.07 -0.50 -11.87
C ILE A 152 9.17 0.26 -12.63
N ARG A 153 10.09 0.95 -11.93
CA ARG A 153 11.21 1.63 -12.55
C ARG A 153 12.07 0.67 -13.39
N ASN A 154 12.38 -0.48 -12.83
CA ASN A 154 13.19 -1.48 -13.53
C ASN A 154 12.48 -2.02 -14.79
N GLU A 155 11.17 -2.27 -14.71
CA GLU A 155 10.40 -2.72 -15.88
C GLU A 155 10.31 -1.63 -16.95
N MET A 156 10.06 -0.37 -16.57
CA MET A 156 10.04 0.75 -17.51
C MET A 156 11.40 0.92 -18.23
N ASN A 157 12.50 0.80 -17.50
CA ASN A 157 13.84 0.83 -18.10
C ASN A 157 14.05 -0.34 -19.08
N LYS A 158 13.57 -1.57 -18.77
CA LYS A 158 13.63 -2.71 -19.70
C LYS A 158 12.80 -2.49 -20.95
N PHE A 159 11.69 -1.75 -20.86
CA PHE A 159 10.89 -1.36 -22.04
C PHE A 159 11.52 -0.21 -22.85
N GLY A 160 12.71 0.26 -22.44
CA GLY A 160 13.45 1.30 -23.12
C GLY A 160 13.00 2.73 -22.82
N PHE A 161 12.26 2.92 -21.72
CA PHE A 161 11.89 4.26 -21.26
C PHE A 161 13.02 4.91 -20.46
N LEU A 162 13.13 6.24 -20.57
CA LEU A 162 14.00 7.08 -19.77
C LEU A 162 13.20 7.73 -18.64
N GLU A 163 13.73 7.68 -17.42
CA GLU A 163 13.11 8.37 -16.28
C GLU A 163 13.51 9.83 -16.25
N PHE A 164 12.53 10.72 -16.19
CA PHE A 164 12.73 12.16 -16.08
C PHE A 164 12.22 12.67 -14.73
N GLN A 165 12.68 13.86 -14.37
CA GLN A 165 12.13 14.66 -13.28
C GLN A 165 11.78 16.03 -13.83
N THR A 166 10.57 16.49 -13.55
CA THR A 166 10.07 17.79 -13.98
C THR A 166 9.96 18.76 -12.82
N PRO A 167 9.97 20.08 -13.04
CA PRO A 167 9.82 21.07 -11.98
C PRO A 167 8.52 20.90 -11.18
N ILE A 168 8.62 21.06 -9.86
CA ILE A 168 7.47 21.05 -8.95
C ILE A 168 6.93 22.47 -8.74
N LEU A 169 7.79 23.51 -8.71
CA LEU A 169 7.36 24.90 -8.72
C LEU A 169 7.20 25.34 -10.16
N THR A 170 5.96 25.48 -10.61
CA THR A 170 5.62 25.79 -12.00
C THR A 170 4.58 26.92 -12.08
N SER A 171 4.12 27.24 -13.28
CA SER A 171 2.94 28.08 -13.50
C SER A 171 1.67 27.24 -13.44
N SER A 172 0.55 27.90 -13.15
CA SER A 172 -0.77 27.28 -13.24
C SER A 172 -1.02 26.69 -14.62
N SER A 173 -1.61 25.49 -14.66
CA SER A 173 -2.01 24.82 -15.89
C SER A 173 -3.50 24.45 -15.84
N PRO A 174 -4.24 24.60 -16.96
CA PRO A 174 -5.69 24.36 -16.97
C PRO A 174 -6.02 22.86 -17.08
N GLU A 175 -5.65 22.05 -16.08
CA GLU A 175 -5.85 20.60 -16.11
C GLU A 175 -7.16 20.12 -15.42
N GLY A 176 -8.04 21.05 -15.07
CA GLY A 176 -9.41 20.76 -14.60
C GLY A 176 -9.60 20.67 -13.08
N ALA A 177 -8.54 20.56 -12.28
CA ALA A 177 -8.58 20.68 -10.83
C ALA A 177 -8.15 22.09 -10.37
N ARG A 178 -8.31 22.41 -9.08
CA ARG A 178 -7.76 23.63 -8.50
C ARG A 178 -6.29 23.41 -8.15
N ASP A 179 -5.48 24.47 -8.37
CA ASP A 179 -4.05 24.45 -8.06
C ASP A 179 -3.78 24.79 -6.60
N PHE A 180 -2.80 24.13 -5.99
CA PHE A 180 -2.14 24.65 -4.80
C PHE A 180 -1.18 25.77 -5.20
N LEU A 181 -1.33 26.97 -4.60
CA LEU A 181 -0.53 28.13 -4.92
C LEU A 181 0.54 28.40 -3.88
N VAL A 182 1.76 28.72 -4.33
CA VAL A 182 2.89 29.07 -3.48
C VAL A 182 3.28 30.54 -3.75
N PRO A 183 3.14 31.48 -2.78
CA PRO A 183 3.51 32.88 -2.98
C PRO A 183 4.99 33.04 -3.31
N SER A 184 5.30 33.88 -4.29
CA SER A 184 6.68 34.23 -4.63
C SER A 184 7.20 35.34 -3.71
N ARG A 185 8.30 35.08 -2.99
CA ARG A 185 8.97 36.12 -2.19
C ARG A 185 9.68 37.18 -3.02
N LEU A 186 10.21 36.78 -4.17
CA LEU A 186 11.00 37.65 -5.06
C LEU A 186 10.11 38.52 -5.95
N ASN A 187 8.88 38.12 -6.19
CA ASN A 187 7.93 38.81 -7.06
C ASN A 187 6.62 39.03 -6.33
N PRO A 188 6.45 40.14 -5.59
CA PRO A 188 5.22 40.44 -4.86
C PRO A 188 3.97 40.38 -5.76
N GLY A 189 2.91 39.73 -5.26
CA GLY A 189 1.65 39.55 -6.01
C GLY A 189 1.68 38.43 -7.05
N LYS A 190 2.80 37.71 -7.21
CA LYS A 190 2.90 36.51 -8.09
C LYS A 190 2.98 35.24 -7.28
N PHE A 191 2.56 34.13 -7.92
CA PHE A 191 2.50 32.80 -7.32
C PHE A 191 3.11 31.77 -8.26
N TYR A 192 3.70 30.75 -7.68
CA TYR A 192 3.93 29.48 -8.32
C TYR A 192 2.72 28.57 -8.08
N ALA A 193 2.49 27.61 -8.95
CA ALA A 193 1.54 26.52 -8.73
C ALA A 193 2.29 25.19 -8.54
N LEU A 194 1.71 24.28 -7.75
CA LEU A 194 2.16 22.90 -7.71
C LEU A 194 1.51 22.13 -8.86
N PRO A 195 2.22 21.21 -9.56
CA PRO A 195 1.73 20.57 -10.77
C PRO A 195 0.59 19.60 -10.46
N GLN A 196 -0.50 19.69 -11.21
CA GLN A 196 -1.58 18.70 -11.19
C GLN A 196 -1.19 17.39 -11.88
N ALA A 197 -0.35 17.50 -12.91
CA ALA A 197 0.33 16.45 -13.65
C ALA A 197 1.48 17.09 -14.44
N PRO A 198 2.50 16.32 -14.89
CA PRO A 198 3.62 16.86 -15.68
C PRO A 198 3.28 17.03 -17.18
N GLN A 199 2.02 17.28 -17.54
CA GLN A 199 1.52 17.20 -18.91
C GLN A 199 2.27 18.10 -19.90
N GLN A 200 2.48 19.37 -19.57
CA GLN A 200 3.19 20.30 -20.46
C GLN A 200 4.67 19.93 -20.60
N PHE A 201 5.30 19.53 -19.50
CA PHE A 201 6.72 19.17 -19.49
C PHE A 201 6.98 17.91 -20.31
N LYS A 202 6.15 16.87 -20.16
CA LYS A 202 6.32 15.64 -20.94
C LYS A 202 6.16 15.89 -22.45
N GLN A 203 5.21 16.73 -22.85
CA GLN A 203 5.06 17.13 -24.24
C GLN A 203 6.30 17.84 -24.77
N LEU A 204 6.90 18.77 -24.01
CA LEU A 204 8.15 19.43 -24.37
C LEU A 204 9.32 18.44 -24.47
N ILE A 205 9.40 17.45 -23.60
CA ILE A 205 10.40 16.39 -23.66
C ILE A 205 10.25 15.60 -24.97
N MET A 206 9.02 15.20 -25.34
CA MET A 206 8.77 14.49 -26.59
C MET A 206 9.13 15.34 -27.81
N VAL A 207 8.76 16.62 -27.83
CA VAL A 207 9.14 17.58 -28.91
C VAL A 207 10.64 17.76 -28.99
N SER A 208 11.37 17.58 -27.88
CA SER A 208 12.84 17.64 -27.84
C SER A 208 13.53 16.40 -28.45
N GLY A 209 12.77 15.43 -28.97
CA GLY A 209 13.29 14.28 -29.70
C GLY A 209 13.52 13.02 -28.83
N PHE A 210 12.93 12.94 -27.64
CA PHE A 210 12.93 11.70 -26.86
C PHE A 210 11.75 10.81 -27.27
N ASP A 211 11.99 9.51 -27.45
CA ASP A 211 10.96 8.59 -27.95
C ASP A 211 10.10 7.99 -26.83
N LYS A 212 10.66 7.81 -25.64
CA LYS A 212 9.98 7.16 -24.52
C LYS A 212 10.35 7.82 -23.19
N TYR A 213 9.38 8.46 -22.59
CA TYR A 213 9.48 9.14 -21.30
C TYR A 213 8.67 8.40 -20.25
N PHE A 214 9.16 8.34 -19.02
CA PHE A 214 8.34 8.07 -17.85
C PHE A 214 8.81 8.86 -16.62
N GLN A 215 7.91 8.98 -15.65
CA GLN A 215 8.18 9.60 -14.36
C GLN A 215 7.27 9.01 -13.29
N ILE A 216 7.78 8.82 -12.07
CA ILE A 216 6.94 8.66 -10.88
C ILE A 216 6.68 10.07 -10.35
N ALA A 217 5.66 10.71 -10.90
CA ALA A 217 5.41 12.13 -10.75
C ALA A 217 4.61 12.46 -9.48
N PRO A 218 5.09 13.35 -8.59
CA PRO A 218 4.24 13.94 -7.56
C PRO A 218 3.20 14.86 -8.22
N CYS A 219 1.94 14.67 -7.87
CA CYS A 219 0.81 15.43 -8.40
C CYS A 219 0.00 16.02 -7.26
N PHE A 220 -0.50 17.23 -7.45
CA PHE A 220 -1.18 18.02 -6.43
C PHE A 220 -2.52 18.54 -6.97
N ARG A 221 -3.60 18.33 -6.24
CA ARG A 221 -4.93 18.85 -6.60
C ARG A 221 -5.62 19.35 -5.34
N ASP A 222 -6.00 20.64 -5.34
CA ASP A 222 -6.73 21.27 -4.24
C ASP A 222 -8.22 20.94 -4.37
N GLU A 223 -8.56 19.70 -4.08
CA GLU A 223 -9.92 19.16 -4.11
C GLU A 223 -10.30 18.63 -2.74
N ASP A 224 -11.60 18.54 -2.48
CA ASP A 224 -12.10 18.01 -1.22
C ASP A 224 -11.65 16.56 -1.04
N ALA A 225 -10.97 16.30 0.07
CA ALA A 225 -10.54 14.96 0.43
C ALA A 225 -11.76 14.07 0.70
N ARG A 226 -11.90 13.00 -0.07
CA ARG A 226 -12.91 11.97 0.14
C ARG A 226 -12.25 10.72 0.72
N ALA A 227 -12.98 9.99 1.57
CA ALA A 227 -12.47 8.80 2.24
C ALA A 227 -11.95 7.70 1.28
N ASP A 228 -12.46 7.67 0.05
CA ASP A 228 -12.13 6.72 -1.01
C ASP A 228 -11.11 7.23 -2.04
N ARG A 229 -10.62 8.47 -1.88
CA ARG A 229 -9.72 9.13 -2.82
C ARG A 229 -8.44 9.60 -2.14
N SER A 230 -7.43 9.82 -2.97
CA SER A 230 -6.16 10.40 -2.57
C SER A 230 -6.36 11.76 -1.90
N PRO A 231 -5.68 12.06 -0.78
CA PRO A 231 -5.52 13.43 -0.32
C PRO A 231 -4.90 14.27 -1.43
N GLY A 232 -5.06 15.58 -1.41
CA GLY A 232 -4.63 16.49 -2.48
C GLY A 232 -3.23 16.29 -3.06
N GLU A 233 -2.40 15.39 -2.50
CA GLU A 233 -1.09 14.95 -2.98
C GLU A 233 -1.09 13.45 -3.28
N PHE A 234 -0.64 13.04 -4.47
CA PHE A 234 -0.50 11.65 -4.88
C PHE A 234 0.61 11.48 -5.92
N TYR A 235 0.96 10.22 -6.24
CA TYR A 235 1.97 9.91 -7.23
C TYR A 235 1.35 9.20 -8.43
N GLN A 236 1.73 9.62 -9.63
CA GLN A 236 1.37 8.96 -10.88
C GLN A 236 2.59 8.25 -11.47
N LEU A 237 2.39 7.05 -11.98
CA LEU A 237 3.25 6.58 -13.06
C LEU A 237 2.77 7.27 -14.33
N ASP A 238 3.51 8.25 -14.77
CA ASP A 238 3.26 8.99 -15.99
C ASP A 238 4.21 8.52 -17.09
N LEU A 239 3.71 8.31 -18.29
CA LEU A 239 4.51 7.85 -19.43
C LEU A 239 4.04 8.47 -20.73
N GLU A 240 4.96 8.63 -21.69
CA GLU A 240 4.67 9.14 -23.03
C GLU A 240 5.55 8.42 -24.05
N MET A 241 5.03 8.19 -25.24
CA MET A 241 5.69 7.48 -26.32
C MET A 241 5.49 8.21 -27.67
N SER A 242 6.54 8.27 -28.48
CA SER A 242 6.48 8.77 -29.87
C SER A 242 6.25 7.64 -30.85
N PHE A 243 5.67 7.97 -32.02
CA PHE A 243 5.50 7.07 -33.17
C PHE A 243 4.71 5.79 -32.84
N VAL A 244 3.66 5.92 -32.02
CA VAL A 244 2.84 4.80 -31.54
C VAL A 244 1.35 5.09 -31.67
N GLU A 245 0.56 4.03 -31.71
CA GLU A 245 -0.89 4.07 -31.66
C GLU A 245 -1.39 3.62 -30.27
N GLN A 246 -2.69 3.75 -30.03
CA GLN A 246 -3.35 3.40 -28.79
C GLN A 246 -3.02 1.98 -28.30
N GLU A 247 -3.02 1.01 -29.19
CA GLU A 247 -2.76 -0.39 -28.84
C GLU A 247 -1.30 -0.63 -28.39
N ASP A 248 -0.36 0.17 -28.83
CA ASP A 248 1.04 0.06 -28.40
C ASP A 248 1.20 0.55 -26.96
N VAL A 249 0.50 1.63 -26.58
CA VAL A 249 0.45 2.10 -25.20
C VAL A 249 -0.22 1.04 -24.32
N PHE A 250 -1.33 0.46 -24.76
CA PHE A 250 -2.01 -0.60 -24.01
C PHE A 250 -1.12 -1.82 -23.78
N LYS A 251 -0.35 -2.27 -24.76
CA LYS A 251 0.61 -3.39 -24.61
C LYS A 251 1.64 -3.13 -23.52
N VAL A 252 2.22 -1.93 -23.48
CA VAL A 252 3.18 -1.56 -22.45
C VAL A 252 2.55 -1.58 -21.05
N VAL A 253 1.38 -0.94 -20.92
CA VAL A 253 0.68 -0.84 -19.61
C VAL A 253 0.20 -2.23 -19.14
N GLU A 254 -0.38 -3.05 -20.02
CA GLU A 254 -0.80 -4.41 -19.69
C GLU A 254 0.38 -5.26 -19.21
N GLN A 255 1.48 -5.25 -19.94
CA GLN A 255 2.67 -6.02 -19.58
C GLN A 255 3.23 -5.59 -18.23
N LEU A 256 3.30 -4.27 -17.98
CA LEU A 256 3.77 -3.73 -16.71
C LEU A 256 2.88 -4.15 -15.55
N LEU A 257 1.55 -4.03 -15.71
CA LEU A 257 0.59 -4.40 -14.66
C LEU A 257 0.64 -5.90 -14.39
N VAL A 258 0.61 -6.74 -15.42
CA VAL A 258 0.71 -8.21 -15.28
C VAL A 258 1.98 -8.61 -14.55
N ASN A 259 3.15 -8.06 -14.95
CA ASN A 259 4.43 -8.35 -14.30
C ASN A 259 4.42 -7.91 -12.83
N THR A 260 3.85 -6.74 -12.54
CA THR A 260 3.76 -6.20 -11.18
C THR A 260 2.87 -7.08 -10.30
N PHE A 261 1.68 -7.45 -10.78
CA PHE A 261 0.77 -8.32 -10.02
C PHE A 261 1.35 -9.73 -9.83
N LYS A 262 1.96 -10.33 -10.85
CA LYS A 262 2.66 -11.62 -10.73
C LYS A 262 3.77 -11.59 -9.67
N ARG A 263 4.48 -10.48 -9.55
CA ARG A 263 5.59 -10.33 -8.61
C ARG A 263 5.15 -10.15 -7.16
N PHE A 264 4.08 -9.39 -6.92
CA PHE A 264 3.73 -8.91 -5.57
C PHE A 264 2.41 -9.44 -5.05
N SER A 265 1.52 -9.92 -5.89
CA SER A 265 0.21 -10.45 -5.47
C SER A 265 0.26 -11.97 -5.28
N LYS A 266 -0.42 -12.44 -4.23
CA LYS A 266 -0.70 -13.87 -4.03
C LYS A 266 -1.97 -14.32 -4.76
N LYS A 267 -2.75 -13.37 -5.32
CA LYS A 267 -4.00 -13.65 -6.02
C LYS A 267 -3.71 -14.04 -7.46
N LYS A 268 -4.50 -14.98 -7.98
CA LYS A 268 -4.43 -15.40 -9.39
C LYS A 268 -4.94 -14.27 -10.30
N ILE A 269 -4.22 -14.00 -11.37
CA ILE A 269 -4.67 -13.11 -12.45
C ILE A 269 -5.68 -13.90 -13.28
N ILE A 270 -6.88 -13.33 -13.48
CA ILE A 270 -7.96 -13.98 -14.23
C ILE A 270 -7.60 -14.09 -15.71
N THR A 271 -7.09 -13.00 -16.29
CA THR A 271 -6.61 -12.95 -17.67
C THR A 271 -5.42 -12.00 -17.78
N GLU A 272 -4.43 -12.36 -18.58
CA GLU A 272 -3.26 -11.51 -18.85
C GLU A 272 -3.53 -10.51 -19.98
N LYS A 273 -4.49 -10.82 -20.84
CA LYS A 273 -4.98 -9.91 -21.88
C LYS A 273 -6.22 -9.19 -21.38
N PHE A 274 -6.12 -7.89 -21.16
CA PHE A 274 -7.21 -7.10 -20.62
C PHE A 274 -8.30 -6.90 -21.68
N PRO A 275 -9.60 -7.08 -21.34
CA PRO A 275 -10.69 -6.86 -22.26
C PRO A 275 -10.79 -5.38 -22.65
N ARG A 276 -11.14 -5.15 -23.92
CA ARG A 276 -11.45 -3.81 -24.44
C ARG A 276 -12.93 -3.56 -24.28
N ILE A 277 -13.31 -2.60 -23.47
CA ILE A 277 -14.70 -2.21 -23.22
C ILE A 277 -14.83 -0.73 -23.59
N THR A 278 -15.77 -0.41 -24.48
CA THR A 278 -16.04 0.99 -24.81
C THR A 278 -16.68 1.71 -23.62
N TYR A 279 -16.51 3.02 -23.53
CA TYR A 279 -17.16 3.83 -22.49
C TYR A 279 -18.68 3.62 -22.49
N ARG A 280 -19.29 3.59 -23.70
CA ARG A 280 -20.71 3.34 -23.87
C ARG A 280 -21.12 1.98 -23.30
N ASP A 281 -20.40 0.91 -23.64
CA ASP A 281 -20.70 -0.43 -23.14
C ASP A 281 -20.48 -0.52 -21.63
N ALA A 282 -19.46 0.12 -21.11
CA ALA A 282 -19.20 0.16 -19.68
C ALA A 282 -20.39 0.76 -18.91
N LEU A 283 -20.89 1.91 -19.35
CA LEU A 283 -22.08 2.54 -18.73
C LEU A 283 -23.36 1.73 -18.97
N LEU A 284 -23.56 1.19 -20.18
CA LEU A 284 -24.78 0.47 -20.49
C LEU A 284 -24.89 -0.87 -19.77
N LYS A 285 -23.79 -1.61 -19.67
CA LYS A 285 -23.78 -2.98 -19.11
C LYS A 285 -23.45 -3.03 -17.63
N TYR A 286 -22.70 -2.05 -17.10
CA TYR A 286 -22.21 -2.10 -15.72
C TYR A 286 -22.59 -0.85 -14.89
N GLY A 287 -23.14 0.20 -15.52
CA GLY A 287 -23.52 1.43 -14.83
C GLY A 287 -22.31 2.24 -14.31
N SER A 288 -21.10 1.94 -14.77
CA SER A 288 -19.85 2.55 -14.31
C SER A 288 -18.82 2.61 -15.43
N ASP A 289 -18.02 3.65 -15.44
CA ASP A 289 -16.82 3.77 -16.29
C ASP A 289 -15.65 2.89 -15.82
N LYS A 290 -15.77 2.27 -14.64
CA LYS A 290 -14.78 1.39 -14.02
C LYS A 290 -15.41 0.08 -13.55
N PRO A 291 -15.87 -0.78 -14.49
CA PRO A 291 -16.60 -1.99 -14.14
C PRO A 291 -15.71 -3.00 -13.41
N ASP A 292 -16.21 -3.58 -12.32
CA ASP A 292 -15.60 -4.73 -11.68
C ASP A 292 -16.08 -6.03 -12.36
N LEU A 293 -15.26 -6.54 -13.27
CA LEU A 293 -15.58 -7.75 -14.04
C LEU A 293 -15.63 -9.04 -13.22
N ARG A 294 -15.31 -8.99 -11.93
CA ARG A 294 -15.53 -10.11 -10.99
C ARG A 294 -17.00 -10.23 -10.59
N ASN A 295 -17.75 -9.13 -10.72
CA ASN A 295 -19.19 -9.12 -10.51
C ASN A 295 -19.87 -9.67 -11.77
N PRO A 296 -20.61 -10.79 -11.68
CA PRO A 296 -21.29 -11.38 -12.84
C PRO A 296 -22.58 -10.63 -13.26
N LEU A 297 -23.01 -9.65 -12.46
CA LEU A 297 -24.24 -8.91 -12.74
C LEU A 297 -24.02 -7.95 -13.91
N ILE A 298 -24.88 -8.06 -14.92
CA ILE A 298 -24.91 -7.22 -16.12
C ILE A 298 -26.28 -6.58 -16.24
N ILE A 299 -26.29 -5.30 -16.62
CA ILE A 299 -27.52 -4.59 -16.96
C ILE A 299 -27.90 -4.98 -18.38
N GLU A 300 -29.08 -5.54 -18.55
CA GLU A 300 -29.62 -5.95 -19.83
C GLU A 300 -30.75 -5.00 -20.31
N ASP A 301 -30.80 -4.72 -21.60
CA ASP A 301 -31.85 -3.94 -22.20
C ASP A 301 -33.01 -4.89 -22.56
N ILE A 302 -34.14 -4.69 -21.90
CA ILE A 302 -35.37 -5.48 -22.13
C ILE A 302 -36.49 -4.64 -22.74
N THR A 303 -36.14 -3.52 -23.37
CA THR A 303 -37.12 -2.58 -23.98
C THR A 303 -38.04 -3.29 -24.95
N GLU A 304 -37.52 -4.16 -25.82
CA GLU A 304 -38.31 -4.92 -26.80
C GLU A 304 -39.39 -5.80 -26.15
N THR A 305 -39.14 -6.31 -24.93
CA THR A 305 -40.15 -7.11 -24.22
C THR A 305 -41.44 -6.31 -24.01
N PHE A 306 -41.34 -5.01 -23.79
CA PHE A 306 -42.49 -4.13 -23.54
C PHE A 306 -43.15 -3.58 -24.82
N THR A 307 -42.66 -3.93 -25.99
CA THR A 307 -43.35 -3.68 -27.28
C THR A 307 -44.30 -4.79 -27.63
N ARG A 308 -44.18 -5.96 -26.99
CA ARG A 308 -45.00 -7.17 -27.29
C ARG A 308 -46.43 -6.99 -26.77
N GLU A 309 -47.37 -7.59 -27.47
CA GLU A 309 -48.80 -7.55 -27.13
C GLU A 309 -49.15 -8.36 -25.89
N ASP A 310 -48.46 -9.49 -25.69
CA ASP A 310 -48.69 -10.44 -24.60
C ASP A 310 -48.21 -9.94 -23.21
N VAL A 311 -47.53 -8.80 -23.14
CA VAL A 311 -47.09 -8.20 -21.87
C VAL A 311 -48.18 -7.29 -21.32
N SER A 312 -48.61 -7.51 -20.07
CA SER A 312 -49.71 -6.78 -19.44
C SER A 312 -49.29 -5.54 -18.63
N PHE A 313 -47.98 -5.18 -18.58
CA PHE A 313 -47.46 -4.08 -17.74
C PHE A 313 -47.55 -2.73 -18.48
N ASP A 314 -48.73 -2.08 -18.41
CA ASP A 314 -49.08 -0.92 -19.21
C ASP A 314 -48.20 0.33 -18.95
N ILE A 315 -47.67 0.50 -17.74
CA ILE A 315 -46.80 1.64 -17.41
C ILE A 315 -45.57 1.63 -18.30
N PHE A 316 -44.87 0.50 -18.37
CA PHE A 316 -43.65 0.38 -19.18
C PHE A 316 -43.95 0.43 -20.66
N LYS A 317 -45.07 -0.15 -21.10
CA LYS A 317 -45.52 -0.04 -22.51
C LYS A 317 -45.68 1.42 -22.92
N LYS A 318 -46.34 2.24 -22.09
CA LYS A 318 -46.52 3.67 -22.37
C LYS A 318 -45.18 4.42 -22.42
N LEU A 319 -44.28 4.14 -21.47
CA LEU A 319 -42.94 4.76 -21.44
C LEU A 319 -42.10 4.36 -22.67
N VAL A 320 -42.11 3.09 -23.06
CA VAL A 320 -41.41 2.63 -24.27
C VAL A 320 -41.99 3.26 -25.54
N LYS A 321 -43.33 3.40 -25.65
CA LYS A 321 -43.97 4.14 -26.76
C LYS A 321 -43.57 5.61 -26.81
N SER A 322 -43.20 6.22 -25.67
CA SER A 322 -42.69 7.59 -25.60
C SER A 322 -41.17 7.70 -25.83
N GLY A 323 -40.48 6.60 -26.18
CA GLY A 323 -39.05 6.58 -26.49
C GLY A 323 -38.14 6.26 -25.31
N SER A 324 -38.68 5.80 -24.17
CA SER A 324 -37.90 5.38 -23.02
C SER A 324 -37.38 3.96 -23.17
N ASN A 325 -36.21 3.66 -22.58
CA ASN A 325 -35.66 2.31 -22.51
C ASN A 325 -35.96 1.66 -21.16
N VAL A 326 -36.19 0.36 -21.15
CA VAL A 326 -36.37 -0.44 -19.94
C VAL A 326 -35.16 -1.36 -19.78
N ARG A 327 -34.52 -1.31 -18.62
CA ARG A 327 -33.34 -2.12 -18.30
C ARG A 327 -33.55 -2.88 -17.03
N CYS A 328 -32.97 -4.06 -16.93
CA CYS A 328 -33.01 -4.89 -15.74
C CYS A 328 -31.63 -5.46 -15.37
N ILE A 329 -31.51 -5.93 -14.16
CA ILE A 329 -30.40 -6.73 -13.67
C ILE A 329 -30.98 -8.07 -13.24
N ALA A 330 -30.57 -9.15 -13.91
CA ALA A 330 -30.95 -10.49 -13.52
C ALA A 330 -30.10 -10.93 -12.31
N VAL A 331 -30.73 -11.05 -11.16
CA VAL A 331 -30.07 -11.50 -9.92
C VAL A 331 -30.35 -12.98 -9.75
N SER A 332 -29.31 -13.83 -9.73
CA SER A 332 -29.47 -15.23 -9.38
C SER A 332 -30.02 -15.32 -7.96
N TYR A 333 -31.12 -16.05 -7.83
CA TYR A 333 -31.94 -16.31 -6.66
C TYR A 333 -31.30 -15.89 -5.31
N THR A 334 -31.74 -14.77 -4.78
CA THR A 334 -31.67 -14.43 -3.37
C THR A 334 -33.08 -14.54 -2.84
N HIS A 335 -33.27 -15.18 -1.67
CA HIS A 335 -34.54 -15.16 -0.96
C HIS A 335 -34.89 -13.72 -0.58
N LEU A 336 -35.49 -13.00 -1.48
CA LEU A 336 -36.30 -11.83 -1.14
C LEU A 336 -37.67 -12.36 -0.73
N THR A 337 -37.79 -12.80 0.52
CA THR A 337 -39.07 -12.72 1.20
C THR A 337 -39.32 -11.21 1.39
N LEU A 338 -39.92 -10.58 0.41
CA LEU A 338 -40.63 -9.34 0.67
C LEU A 338 -41.69 -9.71 1.72
N PRO A 339 -41.71 -9.06 2.90
CA PRO A 339 -42.89 -9.15 3.74
C PRO A 339 -44.01 -8.55 2.91
N THR A 340 -44.88 -9.41 2.40
CA THR A 340 -46.18 -9.00 1.94
C THR A 340 -46.92 -8.52 3.17
N SER A 341 -46.81 -7.24 3.47
CA SER A 341 -47.72 -6.58 4.39
C SER A 341 -49.04 -6.43 3.65
N PRO A 342 -50.10 -7.14 4.04
CA PRO A 342 -51.41 -6.85 3.53
C PRO A 342 -51.90 -5.61 4.33
N HIS A 343 -51.66 -4.44 3.78
CA HIS A 343 -52.40 -3.27 4.21
C HIS A 343 -53.42 -2.93 3.14
N VAL A 344 -54.65 -3.26 3.54
CA VAL A 344 -55.93 -2.76 3.05
C VAL A 344 -55.92 -1.26 2.82
#